data_aca444fc8548743a78df676d6a28b881
#
_entry.id   aca444fc8548743a78df676d6a28b881
#
_cell.length_a   1.000
_cell.length_b   1.000
_cell.length_c   1.000
_cell.angle_alpha   90.00
_cell.angle_beta   90.00
_cell.angle_gamma   90.00
#
_symmetry.space_group_name_H-M   'P 1'
#
loop_
_entity.id
_entity.type
_entity.pdbx_description
1 polymer ?
#
loop_
_entity_poly.entity_id
_entity_poly.type
_entity_poly.pdbx_seq_one_letter_code
_entity_poly.pdbx_strand_id
1 'polypeptide(L)'
;MKGNVKAIRQMLAAGFCMLMLHGVTTYAAEAFQLTSPGVPDGGTLASIHAGSQNDCGGRNVTPALQWRNAPTGTRSFAITIFDPDGAKGLGVVHWVMYGIPASTTSLAAGGEPPTGALMGLNVSGQAAYRGPCPPAGEIPHHYVVQIYALDLAPDSLPAGLTRDALHAAIKNHVLANTSVVMRFGR
;
A
#
# COMPACT_ATOMS: atom_id res chain seq x y z
N MET A 1 13.80 -18.31 96.57
CA MET A 1 14.59 -19.18 95.70
C MET A 1 14.36 -18.71 94.23
N LYS A 2 15.44 -18.46 93.52
CA LYS A 2 15.53 -17.71 92.28
C LYS A 2 15.22 -18.62 91.10
N GLY A 3 14.30 -18.23 90.19
CA GLY A 3 14.01 -18.89 88.92
C GLY A 3 14.21 -17.92 87.77
N ASN A 4 15.24 -18.17 86.94
CA ASN A 4 15.62 -17.38 85.76
C ASN A 4 14.69 -17.66 84.62
N VAL A 5 14.08 -16.61 84.04
CA VAL A 5 13.32 -16.64 82.80
C VAL A 5 14.27 -16.14 81.67
N LYS A 6 14.66 -17.04 80.77
CA LYS A 6 15.37 -16.73 79.56
C LYS A 6 14.39 -16.22 78.48
N ALA A 7 14.53 -14.98 78.07
CA ALA A 7 13.82 -14.41 76.93
C ALA A 7 14.43 -14.90 75.60
N ILE A 8 13.65 -15.60 74.79
CA ILE A 8 13.99 -15.97 73.42
C ILE A 8 13.59 -14.81 72.48
N ARG A 9 14.57 -14.11 71.92
CA ARG A 9 14.35 -13.17 70.81
C ARG A 9 14.19 -13.96 69.52
N GLN A 10 12.99 -13.95 68.94
CA GLN A 10 12.72 -14.34 67.56
C GLN A 10 13.09 -13.20 66.63
N MET A 11 14.11 -13.40 65.77
CA MET A 11 14.39 -12.51 64.65
C MET A 11 13.49 -12.92 63.50
N LEU A 12 12.56 -12.06 63.14
CA LEU A 12 11.78 -12.15 61.89
C LEU A 12 12.66 -11.56 60.78
N ALA A 13 13.20 -12.40 59.92
CA ALA A 13 13.82 -12.02 58.67
C ALA A 13 12.71 -11.74 57.64
N ALA A 14 12.42 -10.46 57.38
CA ALA A 14 11.55 -10.06 56.30
C ALA A 14 12.28 -10.20 54.94
N GLY A 15 12.03 -11.27 54.22
CA GLY A 15 12.51 -11.45 52.84
C GLY A 15 11.75 -10.51 51.89
N PHE A 16 12.45 -9.45 51.47
CA PHE A 16 11.97 -8.53 50.43
C PHE A 16 12.16 -9.18 49.05
N CYS A 17 11.10 -9.85 48.53
CA CYS A 17 11.10 -10.41 47.17
C CYS A 17 10.89 -9.28 46.18
N MET A 18 11.99 -8.78 45.57
CA MET A 18 11.95 -7.74 44.55
C MET A 18 11.51 -8.37 43.22
N LEU A 19 10.21 -8.27 42.89
CA LEU A 19 9.72 -8.66 41.55
C LEU A 19 10.30 -7.68 40.51
N MET A 20 11.27 -8.15 39.73
CA MET A 20 11.74 -7.47 38.54
C MET A 20 10.64 -7.56 37.46
N LEU A 21 9.82 -6.50 37.30
CA LEU A 21 8.97 -6.34 36.13
C LEU A 21 9.86 -6.09 34.91
N HIS A 22 10.10 -7.12 34.11
CA HIS A 22 10.66 -6.97 32.79
C HIS A 22 9.58 -6.36 31.89
N GLY A 23 9.65 -5.07 31.65
CA GLY A 23 8.80 -4.37 30.69
C GLY A 23 9.10 -4.92 29.28
N VAL A 24 8.20 -5.69 28.70
CA VAL A 24 8.26 -6.08 27.30
C VAL A 24 7.88 -4.85 26.49
N THR A 25 8.87 -4.15 25.94
CA THR A 25 8.62 -3.10 24.95
C THR A 25 8.16 -3.77 23.65
N THR A 26 6.85 -3.80 23.43
CA THR A 26 6.28 -4.16 22.13
C THR A 26 6.53 -3.00 21.17
N TYR A 27 7.49 -3.15 20.27
CA TYR A 27 7.60 -2.28 19.11
C TYR A 27 6.38 -2.57 18.21
N ALA A 28 5.52 -1.58 18.04
CA ALA A 28 4.48 -1.66 17.01
C ALA A 28 5.15 -1.84 15.65
N ALA A 29 4.72 -2.83 14.87
CA ALA A 29 5.20 -3.00 13.50
C ALA A 29 4.92 -1.70 12.71
N GLU A 30 5.92 -1.23 11.95
CA GLU A 30 5.71 -0.08 11.09
C GLU A 30 4.59 -0.36 10.07
N ALA A 31 3.74 0.64 9.84
CA ALA A 31 2.61 0.50 8.92
C ALA A 31 3.08 0.25 7.48
N PHE A 32 2.28 -0.53 6.72
CA PHE A 32 2.47 -0.70 5.29
C PHE A 32 2.36 0.65 4.59
N GLN A 33 3.35 1.03 3.78
CA GLN A 33 3.45 2.34 3.15
C GLN A 33 3.67 2.22 1.65
N LEU A 34 3.01 3.12 0.90
CA LEU A 34 3.25 3.39 -0.52
C LEU A 34 3.74 4.82 -0.66
N THR A 35 4.73 5.03 -1.51
CA THR A 35 5.24 6.35 -1.90
C THR A 35 5.50 6.40 -3.39
N SER A 36 5.57 7.59 -3.95
CA SER A 36 6.02 7.82 -5.33
C SER A 36 7.21 8.77 -5.30
N PRO A 37 8.41 8.31 -5.69
CA PRO A 37 9.57 9.17 -5.79
C PRO A 37 9.29 10.40 -6.66
N GLY A 38 9.55 11.60 -6.12
CA GLY A 38 9.33 12.86 -6.82
C GLY A 38 7.88 13.40 -6.79
N VAL A 39 6.92 12.64 -6.27
CA VAL A 39 5.53 13.09 -6.12
C VAL A 39 5.06 12.80 -4.69
N PRO A 40 5.07 13.77 -3.77
CA PRO A 40 4.54 13.58 -2.44
C PRO A 40 3.03 13.32 -2.48
N ASP A 41 2.47 12.77 -1.39
CA ASP A 41 1.02 12.59 -1.27
C ASP A 41 0.29 13.94 -1.43
N GLY A 42 -0.75 13.97 -2.28
CA GLY A 42 -1.43 15.19 -2.71
C GLY A 42 -0.64 16.04 -3.71
N GLY A 43 0.57 15.61 -4.11
CA GLY A 43 1.43 16.34 -5.04
C GLY A 43 0.99 16.25 -6.50
N THR A 44 1.54 17.15 -7.33
CA THR A 44 1.23 17.24 -8.76
C THR A 44 2.11 16.29 -9.58
N LEU A 45 1.48 15.47 -10.43
CA LEU A 45 2.17 14.65 -11.43
C LEU A 45 2.83 15.53 -12.49
N ALA A 46 4.05 15.17 -12.89
CA ALA A 46 4.69 15.78 -14.05
C ALA A 46 3.95 15.40 -15.34
N SER A 47 3.95 16.28 -16.34
CA SER A 47 3.25 16.08 -17.61
C SER A 47 3.65 14.81 -18.35
N ILE A 48 4.88 14.32 -18.17
CA ILE A 48 5.35 13.07 -18.79
C ILE A 48 4.43 11.87 -18.49
N HIS A 49 3.75 11.87 -17.32
CA HIS A 49 2.83 10.82 -16.89
C HIS A 49 1.43 10.95 -17.51
N ALA A 50 1.09 12.12 -18.04
CA ALA A 50 -0.20 12.34 -18.70
C ALA A 50 -0.32 11.49 -19.98
N GLY A 51 -1.55 11.34 -20.46
CA GLY A 51 -1.83 10.63 -21.72
C GLY A 51 -1.08 11.25 -22.89
N SER A 52 -0.71 10.42 -23.87
CA SER A 52 -0.03 10.86 -25.11
C SER A 52 -1.01 11.17 -26.24
N GLN A 53 -2.32 10.98 -26.04
CA GLN A 53 -3.35 11.17 -27.01
C GLN A 53 -4.22 12.40 -26.64
N ASN A 54 -5.03 12.88 -27.56
CA ASN A 54 -6.04 13.93 -27.34
C ASN A 54 -5.48 15.23 -26.73
N ASP A 55 -4.30 15.65 -27.16
CA ASP A 55 -3.61 16.84 -26.65
C ASP A 55 -3.42 16.87 -25.12
N CYS A 56 -3.35 15.70 -24.49
CA CYS A 56 -3.10 15.59 -23.05
C CYS A 56 -1.69 16.05 -22.64
N GLY A 57 -0.79 16.20 -23.61
CA GLY A 57 0.54 16.79 -23.44
C GLY A 57 1.57 15.89 -22.77
N GLY A 58 1.25 14.61 -22.55
CA GLY A 58 2.15 13.67 -21.90
C GLY A 58 2.75 12.60 -22.82
N ARG A 59 3.46 11.65 -22.20
CA ARG A 59 4.08 10.52 -22.89
C ARG A 59 3.56 9.17 -22.36
N ASN A 60 2.51 9.19 -21.56
CA ASN A 60 1.88 7.97 -21.00
C ASN A 60 2.86 7.10 -20.18
N VAL A 61 3.81 7.71 -19.49
CA VAL A 61 4.81 7.04 -18.65
C VAL A 61 4.20 6.75 -17.29
N THR A 62 4.23 5.50 -16.81
CA THR A 62 3.78 5.16 -15.45
C THR A 62 4.57 5.93 -14.39
N PRO A 63 3.98 6.37 -13.27
CA PRO A 63 4.75 6.94 -12.18
C PRO A 63 5.63 5.87 -11.51
N ALA A 64 6.77 6.30 -10.96
CA ALA A 64 7.56 5.44 -10.09
C ALA A 64 6.82 5.20 -8.78
N LEU A 65 6.87 3.97 -8.27
CA LEU A 65 6.23 3.59 -7.01
C LEU A 65 7.22 2.81 -6.14
N GLN A 66 7.16 3.02 -4.83
CA GLN A 66 7.92 2.26 -3.84
C GLN A 66 7.02 1.94 -2.65
N TRP A 67 7.20 0.74 -2.07
CA TRP A 67 6.45 0.35 -0.88
C TRP A 67 7.33 -0.43 0.09
N ARG A 68 6.95 -0.39 1.35
CA ARG A 68 7.67 -1.03 2.44
C ARG A 68 6.73 -1.52 3.54
N ASN A 69 7.26 -2.33 4.44
CA ASN A 69 6.55 -2.84 5.61
C ASN A 69 5.28 -3.63 5.26
N ALA A 70 5.34 -4.41 4.17
CA ALA A 70 4.26 -5.34 3.85
C ALA A 70 4.06 -6.34 5.01
N PRO A 71 2.79 -6.69 5.35
CA PRO A 71 2.52 -7.64 6.43
C PRO A 71 3.18 -8.99 6.21
N THR A 72 3.50 -9.68 7.29
CA THR A 72 3.88 -11.10 7.24
C THR A 72 2.78 -11.91 6.57
N GLY A 73 3.15 -12.87 5.73
CA GLY A 73 2.20 -13.66 4.95
C GLY A 73 1.85 -13.08 3.59
N THR A 74 2.36 -11.89 3.23
CA THR A 74 2.20 -11.35 1.87
C THR A 74 2.90 -12.25 0.87
N ARG A 75 2.16 -12.67 -0.17
CA ARG A 75 2.64 -13.52 -1.26
C ARG A 75 2.67 -12.79 -2.59
N SER A 76 1.76 -11.82 -2.78
CA SER A 76 1.75 -10.95 -3.95
C SER A 76 1.19 -9.57 -3.62
N PHE A 77 1.32 -8.64 -4.59
CA PHE A 77 0.66 -7.34 -4.52
C PHE A 77 -0.24 -7.12 -5.74
N ALA A 78 -1.23 -6.24 -5.56
CA ALA A 78 -1.99 -5.64 -6.63
C ALA A 78 -1.95 -4.12 -6.50
N ILE A 79 -1.94 -3.41 -7.64
CA ILE A 79 -1.93 -1.94 -7.73
C ILE A 79 -3.06 -1.49 -8.64
N THR A 80 -3.76 -0.43 -8.23
CA THR A 80 -4.72 0.26 -9.09
C THR A 80 -4.46 1.76 -9.08
N ILE A 81 -4.72 2.43 -10.22
CA ILE A 81 -4.85 3.90 -10.28
C ILE A 81 -6.25 4.23 -10.72
N PHE A 82 -6.95 4.98 -9.88
CA PHE A 82 -8.34 5.37 -10.08
C PHE A 82 -8.50 6.87 -9.89
N ASP A 83 -9.22 7.50 -10.80
CA ASP A 83 -9.58 8.92 -10.76
C ASP A 83 -11.08 9.01 -10.40
N PRO A 84 -11.45 9.39 -9.18
CA PRO A 84 -12.84 9.54 -8.76
C PRO A 84 -13.54 10.74 -9.39
N ASP A 85 -12.80 11.76 -9.85
CA ASP A 85 -13.34 12.97 -10.43
C ASP A 85 -13.71 12.79 -11.91
N GLY A 86 -13.07 11.83 -12.57
CA GLY A 86 -13.27 11.54 -13.99
C GLY A 86 -14.70 11.09 -14.32
N ALA A 87 -15.08 11.20 -15.59
CA ALA A 87 -16.42 10.83 -16.07
C ALA A 87 -17.55 11.52 -15.27
N LYS A 88 -17.39 12.81 -14.94
CA LYS A 88 -18.35 13.61 -14.14
C LYS A 88 -18.60 13.02 -12.74
N GLY A 89 -17.54 12.50 -12.08
CA GLY A 89 -17.63 11.93 -10.76
C GLY A 89 -18.04 10.44 -10.72
N LEU A 90 -18.21 9.80 -11.89
CA LEU A 90 -18.47 8.34 -11.96
C LEU A 90 -17.19 7.51 -11.88
N GLY A 91 -16.05 8.18 -12.04
CA GLY A 91 -14.73 7.59 -11.91
C GLY A 91 -14.15 6.98 -13.18
N VAL A 92 -12.83 6.97 -13.26
CA VAL A 92 -12.06 6.45 -14.39
C VAL A 92 -10.95 5.53 -13.88
N VAL A 93 -10.85 4.31 -14.40
CA VAL A 93 -9.77 3.38 -14.12
C VAL A 93 -8.61 3.64 -15.08
N HIS A 94 -7.48 4.06 -14.53
CA HIS A 94 -6.27 4.38 -15.29
C HIS A 94 -5.31 3.20 -15.40
N TRP A 95 -5.20 2.40 -14.35
CA TRP A 95 -4.27 1.27 -14.30
C TRP A 95 -4.75 0.18 -13.37
N VAL A 96 -4.50 -1.06 -13.75
CA VAL A 96 -4.70 -2.25 -12.94
C VAL A 96 -3.52 -3.16 -13.17
N MET A 97 -2.80 -3.54 -12.11
CA MET A 97 -1.71 -4.53 -12.14
C MET A 97 -1.86 -5.45 -10.93
N TYR A 98 -1.66 -6.75 -11.09
CA TYR A 98 -1.78 -7.73 -10.02
C TYR A 98 -0.84 -8.91 -10.26
N GLY A 99 -0.75 -9.82 -9.29
CA GLY A 99 0.23 -10.91 -9.34
C GLY A 99 1.67 -10.42 -9.22
N ILE A 100 1.89 -9.22 -8.66
CA ILE A 100 3.24 -8.69 -8.42
C ILE A 100 3.88 -9.54 -7.32
N PRO A 101 5.04 -10.19 -7.55
CA PRO A 101 5.68 -11.02 -6.53
C PRO A 101 6.00 -10.27 -5.24
N ALA A 102 5.90 -10.94 -4.08
CA ALA A 102 6.19 -10.34 -2.77
C ALA A 102 7.63 -9.83 -2.62
N SER A 103 8.57 -10.32 -3.43
CA SER A 103 9.95 -9.84 -3.48
C SER A 103 10.11 -8.46 -4.15
N THR A 104 9.08 -7.99 -4.87
CA THR A 104 9.07 -6.67 -5.50
C THR A 104 8.73 -5.62 -4.46
N THR A 105 9.51 -4.54 -4.40
CA THR A 105 9.28 -3.40 -3.48
C THR A 105 9.22 -2.06 -4.19
N SER A 106 9.36 -2.06 -5.52
CA SER A 106 9.30 -0.83 -6.33
C SER A 106 8.97 -1.11 -7.79
N LEU A 107 8.43 -0.09 -8.45
CA LEU A 107 8.28 -0.01 -9.91
C LEU A 107 8.98 1.26 -10.39
N ALA A 108 9.83 1.15 -11.40
CA ALA A 108 10.44 2.31 -12.02
C ALA A 108 9.42 3.08 -12.88
N ALA A 109 9.60 4.39 -13.05
CA ALA A 109 8.79 5.17 -13.98
C ALA A 109 8.94 4.63 -15.41
N GLY A 110 7.82 4.29 -16.05
CA GLY A 110 7.81 3.70 -17.40
C GLY A 110 8.47 2.34 -17.51
N GLY A 111 8.78 1.70 -16.38
CA GLY A 111 9.42 0.37 -16.37
C GLY A 111 8.44 -0.74 -16.79
N GLU A 112 9.05 -1.87 -17.22
CA GLU A 112 8.29 -3.08 -17.53
C GLU A 112 7.65 -3.68 -16.28
N PRO A 113 6.48 -4.33 -16.41
CA PRO A 113 5.89 -5.08 -15.31
C PRO A 113 6.86 -6.13 -14.75
N PRO A 114 6.90 -6.36 -13.44
CA PRO A 114 7.67 -7.46 -12.86
C PRO A 114 7.31 -8.81 -13.48
N THR A 115 8.29 -9.69 -13.63
CA THR A 115 8.06 -11.04 -14.17
C THR A 115 6.93 -11.75 -13.44
N GLY A 116 5.93 -12.22 -14.18
CA GLY A 116 4.74 -12.90 -13.66
C GLY A 116 3.59 -11.97 -13.30
N ALA A 117 3.81 -10.65 -13.19
CA ALA A 117 2.72 -9.70 -12.99
C ALA A 117 1.83 -9.57 -14.23
N LEU A 118 0.54 -9.42 -14.02
CA LEU A 118 -0.48 -9.28 -15.06
C LEU A 118 -1.02 -7.85 -15.08
N MET A 119 -1.22 -7.33 -16.27
CA MET A 119 -1.96 -6.07 -16.48
C MET A 119 -3.45 -6.39 -16.61
N GLY A 120 -4.27 -5.75 -15.77
CA GLY A 120 -5.72 -5.74 -15.91
C GLY A 120 -6.20 -4.64 -16.85
N LEU A 121 -7.51 -4.59 -17.06
CA LEU A 121 -8.13 -3.68 -18.03
C LEU A 121 -8.38 -2.29 -17.43
N ASN A 122 -7.93 -1.26 -18.13
CA ASN A 122 -8.26 0.13 -17.85
C ASN A 122 -9.65 0.49 -18.41
N VAL A 123 -10.08 1.75 -18.24
CA VAL A 123 -11.38 2.26 -18.73
C VAL A 123 -11.59 2.08 -20.23
N SER A 124 -10.53 1.95 -21.02
CA SER A 124 -10.61 1.71 -22.48
C SER A 124 -10.61 0.21 -22.85
N GLY A 125 -10.68 -0.70 -21.87
CA GLY A 125 -10.58 -2.14 -22.10
C GLY A 125 -9.17 -2.62 -22.49
N GLN A 126 -8.14 -1.81 -22.24
CA GLN A 126 -6.76 -2.14 -22.58
C GLN A 126 -5.98 -2.58 -21.33
N ALA A 127 -5.19 -3.63 -21.46
CA ALA A 127 -4.27 -4.11 -20.43
C ALA A 127 -3.00 -3.24 -20.37
N ALA A 128 -3.16 -1.98 -20.02
CA ALA A 128 -2.09 -0.97 -20.03
C ALA A 128 -2.39 0.17 -19.07
N TYR A 129 -1.36 0.92 -18.71
CA TYR A 129 -1.51 2.23 -18.09
C TYR A 129 -2.12 3.21 -19.09
N ARG A 130 -3.07 4.02 -18.61
CA ARG A 130 -3.64 5.17 -19.32
C ARG A 130 -3.37 6.41 -18.47
N GLY A 131 -2.53 7.30 -18.97
CA GLY A 131 -2.17 8.52 -18.24
C GLY A 131 -3.34 9.47 -18.06
N PRO A 132 -3.27 10.36 -17.06
CA PRO A 132 -4.19 11.47 -16.86
C PRO A 132 -4.47 12.30 -18.11
N CYS A 133 -5.76 12.64 -18.33
CA CYS A 133 -6.16 13.57 -19.37
C CYS A 133 -7.49 14.23 -18.98
N PRO A 134 -7.54 15.02 -17.90
CA PRO A 134 -8.75 15.73 -17.52
C PRO A 134 -9.08 16.79 -18.57
N PRO A 135 -10.34 17.25 -18.69
CA PRO A 135 -10.68 18.37 -19.56
C PRO A 135 -9.86 19.62 -19.23
N ALA A 136 -9.49 20.37 -20.26
CA ALA A 136 -8.72 21.60 -20.08
C ALA A 136 -9.56 22.65 -19.31
N GLY A 137 -8.92 23.30 -18.32
CA GLY A 137 -9.54 24.34 -17.51
C GLY A 137 -10.40 23.82 -16.36
N GLU A 138 -10.57 22.52 -16.20
CA GLU A 138 -11.16 21.96 -14.99
C GLU A 138 -10.17 21.99 -13.81
N ILE A 139 -10.69 21.87 -12.59
CA ILE A 139 -9.85 21.72 -11.40
C ILE A 139 -9.00 20.45 -11.54
N PRO A 140 -7.77 20.41 -11.00
CA PRO A 140 -6.95 19.22 -11.06
C PRO A 140 -7.66 18.02 -10.42
N HIS A 141 -7.76 16.92 -11.17
CA HIS A 141 -8.31 15.65 -10.70
C HIS A 141 -7.37 14.95 -9.71
N HIS A 142 -7.93 14.04 -8.93
CA HIS A 142 -7.21 13.18 -7.99
C HIS A 142 -7.03 11.79 -8.57
N TYR A 143 -5.78 11.34 -8.59
CA TYR A 143 -5.42 9.98 -9.05
C TYR A 143 -4.99 9.18 -7.83
N VAL A 144 -5.90 8.35 -7.33
CA VAL A 144 -5.65 7.49 -6.17
C VAL A 144 -4.87 6.27 -6.63
N VAL A 145 -3.60 6.21 -6.28
CA VAL A 145 -2.75 5.03 -6.46
C VAL A 145 -2.89 4.18 -5.21
N GLN A 146 -3.45 2.99 -5.34
CA GLN A 146 -3.67 2.08 -4.22
C GLN A 146 -2.93 0.76 -4.43
N ILE A 147 -2.26 0.28 -3.38
CA ILE A 147 -1.60 -1.02 -3.34
C ILE A 147 -2.27 -1.92 -2.31
N TYR A 148 -2.41 -3.19 -2.65
CA TYR A 148 -2.94 -4.26 -1.80
C TYR A 148 -1.86 -5.30 -1.59
N ALA A 149 -1.58 -5.66 -0.33
CA ALA A 149 -0.78 -6.81 0.05
C ALA A 149 -1.70 -8.03 0.21
N LEU A 150 -1.42 -9.10 -0.52
CA LEU A 150 -2.31 -10.25 -0.67
C LEU A 150 -1.65 -11.54 -0.16
N ASP A 151 -2.44 -12.44 0.41
CA ASP A 151 -2.03 -13.82 0.73
C ASP A 151 -2.16 -14.79 -0.46
N LEU A 152 -2.57 -14.28 -1.62
CA LEU A 152 -2.65 -15.02 -2.89
C LEU A 152 -1.28 -15.15 -3.57
N ALA A 153 -0.99 -16.31 -4.15
CA ALA A 153 0.18 -16.48 -5.01
C ALA A 153 0.08 -15.61 -6.27
N PRO A 154 1.22 -15.18 -6.87
CA PRO A 154 1.21 -14.30 -8.04
C PRO A 154 0.40 -14.82 -9.22
N ASP A 155 0.34 -16.13 -9.42
CA ASP A 155 -0.34 -16.82 -10.53
C ASP A 155 -1.78 -17.26 -10.21
N SER A 156 -2.35 -16.84 -9.06
CA SER A 156 -3.66 -17.30 -8.59
C SER A 156 -4.84 -16.66 -9.34
N LEU A 157 -4.64 -15.55 -10.03
CA LEU A 157 -5.71 -14.78 -10.67
C LEU A 157 -5.64 -14.88 -12.20
N PRO A 158 -6.80 -14.95 -12.90
CA PRO A 158 -6.81 -14.98 -14.36
C PRO A 158 -6.39 -13.63 -14.96
N ALA A 159 -5.95 -13.64 -16.21
CA ALA A 159 -5.65 -12.42 -16.96
C ALA A 159 -6.92 -11.63 -17.31
N GLY A 160 -6.76 -10.31 -17.56
CA GLY A 160 -7.82 -9.45 -18.09
C GLY A 160 -8.87 -8.98 -17.07
N LEU A 161 -8.55 -9.01 -15.76
CA LEU A 161 -9.46 -8.47 -14.75
C LEU A 161 -9.61 -6.96 -14.89
N THR A 162 -10.85 -6.47 -14.83
CA THR A 162 -11.15 -5.07 -14.52
C THR A 162 -10.85 -4.77 -13.05
N ARG A 163 -10.81 -3.49 -12.65
CA ARG A 163 -10.64 -3.09 -11.24
C ARG A 163 -11.70 -3.75 -10.34
N ASP A 164 -12.96 -3.73 -10.75
CA ASP A 164 -14.07 -4.28 -9.96
C ASP A 164 -13.99 -5.80 -9.85
N ALA A 165 -13.65 -6.49 -10.95
CA ALA A 165 -13.42 -7.93 -10.93
C ALA A 165 -12.21 -8.31 -10.06
N LEU A 166 -11.12 -7.53 -10.10
CA LEU A 166 -9.98 -7.70 -9.21
C LEU A 166 -10.42 -7.54 -7.74
N HIS A 167 -11.14 -6.46 -7.41
CA HIS A 167 -11.62 -6.22 -6.04
C HIS A 167 -12.52 -7.36 -5.53
N ALA A 168 -13.41 -7.88 -6.38
CA ALA A 168 -14.24 -9.03 -6.04
C ALA A 168 -13.40 -10.29 -5.76
N ALA A 169 -12.37 -10.53 -6.59
CA ALA A 169 -11.49 -11.69 -6.46
C ALA A 169 -10.59 -11.64 -5.21
N ILE A 170 -10.10 -10.44 -4.83
CA ILE A 170 -9.19 -10.29 -3.69
C ILE A 170 -9.88 -9.98 -2.36
N LYS A 171 -11.20 -9.82 -2.33
CA LYS A 171 -11.98 -9.33 -1.17
C LYS A 171 -11.62 -9.98 0.17
N ASN A 172 -11.35 -11.27 0.19
CA ASN A 172 -11.04 -12.04 1.41
C ASN A 172 -9.54 -12.37 1.55
N HIS A 173 -8.70 -11.78 0.70
CA HIS A 173 -7.28 -12.08 0.57
C HIS A 173 -6.39 -10.87 0.81
N VAL A 174 -6.97 -9.72 1.19
CA VAL A 174 -6.24 -8.50 1.49
C VAL A 174 -5.74 -8.54 2.93
N LEU A 175 -4.42 -8.62 3.13
CA LEU A 175 -3.76 -8.53 4.43
C LEU A 175 -3.62 -7.07 4.90
N ALA A 176 -3.31 -6.17 3.97
CA ALA A 176 -3.25 -4.73 4.18
C ALA A 176 -3.37 -3.99 2.85
N ASN A 177 -3.74 -2.71 2.93
CA ASN A 177 -3.68 -1.80 1.81
C ASN A 177 -3.21 -0.42 2.26
N THR A 178 -2.69 0.35 1.31
CA THR A 178 -2.32 1.76 1.50
C THR A 178 -2.38 2.48 0.17
N SER A 179 -2.41 3.80 0.20
CA SER A 179 -2.53 4.61 -1.01
C SER A 179 -1.70 5.89 -0.93
N VAL A 180 -1.44 6.47 -2.09
CA VAL A 180 -0.96 7.83 -2.28
C VAL A 180 -1.84 8.51 -3.33
N VAL A 181 -2.16 9.77 -3.11
CA VAL A 181 -2.95 10.57 -4.04
C VAL A 181 -2.01 11.47 -4.86
N MET A 182 -2.19 11.49 -6.15
CA MET A 182 -1.50 12.38 -7.07
C MET A 182 -2.53 13.31 -7.73
N ARG A 183 -2.14 14.51 -8.11
CA ARG A 183 -3.04 15.45 -8.77
C ARG A 183 -2.52 15.81 -10.16
N PHE A 184 -3.41 16.00 -11.09
CA PHE A 184 -3.07 16.49 -12.43
C PHE A 184 -4.23 17.29 -13.01
N GLY A 185 -3.88 18.43 -13.63
CA GLY A 185 -4.78 19.32 -14.39
C GLY A 185 -4.07 19.87 -15.62
N ARG A 186 -4.79 20.43 -16.56
CA ARG A 186 -4.24 21.05 -17.79
C ARG A 186 -5.02 22.27 -18.26
#